data_36f38ecbcb7b6d8bdd8e0af268b5e742
#
_entry.id   36f38ecbcb7b6d8bdd8e0af268b5e742
#
_cell.length_a   1.000
_cell.length_b   1.000
_cell.length_c   1.000
_cell.angle_alpha   90.00
_cell.angle_beta   90.00
_cell.angle_gamma   90.00
#
_symmetry.space_group_name_H-M   'P 1'
#
loop_
_entity.id
_entity.type
_entity.pdbx_description
1 polymer ?
#
loop_
_entity_poly.entity_id
_entity_poly.type
_entity_poly.pdbx_seq_one_letter_code
_entity_poly.pdbx_strand_id
1 'polypeptide(L)'
;MTEVVVPIETPVGTINGRNGIYLDSIAYALSPDAITLTGELNSTLCSNPPESGRWIPYTVKFNSVVYLQISELDLDARELAHQSSFDTVEDSLLVASLRTNDHENKISPEHKHFSFCTYDRIFEIISAGFNLEIGQPRPV
;
A
#
# COMPACT_ATOMS: atom_id res chain seq x y z
N MET A 1 -8.50 19.49 -11.17
CA MET A 1 -7.31 19.05 -10.42
C MET A 1 -7.08 17.59 -10.70
N THR A 2 -5.87 17.21 -10.99
CA THR A 2 -5.52 15.87 -11.43
C THR A 2 -4.86 15.12 -10.29
N GLU A 3 -5.20 13.83 -10.13
CA GLU A 3 -4.51 12.97 -9.18
C GLU A 3 -3.03 12.89 -9.52
N VAL A 4 -2.20 12.83 -8.48
CA VAL A 4 -0.76 12.62 -8.64
C VAL A 4 -0.38 11.38 -7.85
N VAL A 5 0.18 10.39 -8.54
CA VAL A 5 0.61 9.14 -7.93
C VAL A 5 2.10 9.24 -7.65
N VAL A 6 2.48 9.10 -6.39
CA VAL A 6 3.86 9.30 -5.93
C VAL A 6 4.38 8.02 -5.29
N PRO A 7 5.49 7.45 -5.81
CA PRO A 7 6.08 6.26 -5.19
C PRO A 7 6.51 6.53 -3.75
N ILE A 8 6.28 5.56 -2.87
CA ILE A 8 6.70 5.65 -1.48
C ILE A 8 8.13 5.13 -1.37
N GLU A 9 9.00 5.95 -0.77
CA GLU A 9 10.34 5.53 -0.43
C GLU A 9 10.31 4.73 0.86
N THR A 10 10.75 3.48 0.79
CA THR A 10 10.86 2.59 1.95
C THR A 10 12.32 2.44 2.35
N PRO A 11 12.63 1.73 3.44
CA PRO A 11 14.03 1.42 3.76
C PRO A 11 14.77 0.65 2.66
N VAL A 12 14.05 0.01 1.75
CA VAL A 12 14.66 -0.67 0.60
C VAL A 12 14.41 0.08 -0.71
N GLY A 13 14.05 1.37 -0.61
CA GLY A 13 13.77 2.23 -1.76
C GLY A 13 12.37 2.05 -2.28
N THR A 14 12.16 2.36 -3.56
CA THR A 14 10.88 2.08 -4.21
C THR A 14 10.82 0.62 -4.63
N ILE A 15 9.60 0.07 -4.64
CA ILE A 15 9.38 -1.33 -5.02
C ILE A 15 8.60 -1.30 -6.33
N ASN A 16 9.11 -1.97 -7.36
CA ASN A 16 8.59 -1.82 -8.70
C ASN A 16 8.18 -3.14 -9.32
N GLY A 17 7.01 -3.11 -9.97
CA GLY A 17 6.55 -4.24 -10.78
C GLY A 17 5.70 -5.24 -10.02
N ARG A 18 5.01 -6.07 -10.80
CA ARG A 18 4.05 -7.05 -10.28
C ARG A 18 4.69 -8.06 -9.33
N ASN A 19 5.93 -8.42 -9.58
CA ASN A 19 6.63 -9.43 -8.78
C ASN A 19 7.39 -8.83 -7.59
N GLY A 20 7.15 -7.55 -7.27
CA GLY A 20 7.88 -6.87 -6.20
C GLY A 20 7.41 -7.22 -4.81
N ILE A 21 6.10 -7.43 -4.64
CA ILE A 21 5.50 -7.68 -3.33
C ILE A 21 4.68 -8.95 -3.38
N TYR A 22 4.96 -9.88 -2.47
CA TYR A 22 4.15 -11.07 -2.28
C TYR A 22 3.44 -10.98 -0.95
N LEU A 23 2.18 -11.41 -0.91
CA LEU A 23 1.32 -11.31 0.26
C LEU A 23 1.07 -12.70 0.84
N ASP A 24 1.39 -12.87 2.12
CA ASP A 24 1.14 -14.13 2.83
C ASP A 24 -0.11 -14.06 3.69
N SER A 25 -0.36 -12.93 4.34
CA SER A 25 -1.51 -12.84 5.25
C SER A 25 -2.03 -11.43 5.37
N ILE A 26 -3.32 -11.35 5.72
CA ILE A 26 -4.04 -10.11 6.00
C ILE A 26 -4.65 -10.27 7.39
N ALA A 27 -4.41 -9.30 8.27
CA ALA A 27 -5.03 -9.27 9.59
C ALA A 27 -5.80 -7.95 9.78
N TYR A 28 -6.99 -8.07 10.32
CA TYR A 28 -7.89 -6.94 10.53
C TYR A 28 -8.10 -6.72 12.03
N ALA A 29 -8.04 -5.46 12.45
CA ALA A 29 -8.41 -5.07 13.81
C ALA A 29 -9.51 -4.00 13.72
N LEU A 30 -10.49 -4.04 14.62
CA LEU A 30 -11.67 -3.16 14.55
C LEU A 30 -11.65 -2.11 15.61
N SER A 31 -10.99 -1.86 16.49
CA SER A 31 -11.09 -0.81 17.51
C SER A 31 -9.73 -0.49 18.12
N PRO A 32 -8.93 0.34 17.45
CA PRO A 32 -9.18 1.10 16.23
C PRO A 32 -9.04 0.24 14.96
N ASP A 33 -9.67 0.71 13.89
CA ASP A 33 -9.61 0.02 12.62
C ASP A 33 -8.20 0.06 12.05
N ALA A 34 -7.64 -1.11 11.81
CA ALA A 34 -6.30 -1.23 11.26
C ALA A 34 -6.24 -2.48 10.37
N ILE A 35 -5.37 -2.45 9.39
CA ILE A 35 -5.10 -3.61 8.55
C ILE A 35 -3.60 -3.85 8.53
N THR A 36 -3.21 -5.10 8.73
CA THR A 36 -1.82 -5.51 8.70
C THR A 36 -1.61 -6.52 7.60
N LEU A 37 -0.67 -6.23 6.72
CA LEU A 37 -0.30 -7.10 5.61
C LEU A 37 1.11 -7.63 5.86
N THR A 38 1.31 -8.93 5.68
CA THR A 38 2.63 -9.55 5.81
C THR A 38 2.95 -10.36 4.58
N GLY A 39 4.23 -10.45 4.26
CA GLY A 39 4.69 -11.21 3.12
C GLY A 39 6.16 -10.98 2.89
N GLU A 40 6.56 -11.01 1.63
CA GLU A 40 7.95 -10.86 1.24
C GLU A 40 8.09 -9.92 0.05
N LEU A 41 9.19 -9.16 0.06
CA LEU A 41 9.57 -8.31 -1.06
C LEU A 41 10.64 -9.01 -1.88
N ASN A 42 10.61 -8.80 -3.18
CA ASN A 42 11.65 -9.28 -4.08
C ASN A 42 12.73 -8.21 -4.19
N SER A 43 13.90 -8.47 -3.61
CA SER A 43 14.97 -7.47 -3.54
C SER A 43 15.43 -7.01 -4.92
N THR A 44 15.31 -7.84 -5.94
CA THR A 44 15.72 -7.46 -7.30
C THR A 44 14.84 -6.37 -7.90
N LEU A 45 13.66 -6.13 -7.32
CA LEU A 45 12.74 -5.09 -7.78
C LEU A 45 12.66 -3.91 -6.81
N CYS A 46 13.55 -3.86 -5.84
CA CYS A 46 13.69 -2.73 -4.92
C CYS A 46 14.83 -1.83 -5.41
N SER A 47 14.63 -0.51 -5.36
CA SER A 47 15.64 0.42 -5.87
C SER A 47 16.87 0.56 -4.97
N ASN A 48 16.74 0.18 -3.69
CA ASN A 48 17.84 0.22 -2.74
C ASN A 48 17.85 -1.07 -1.91
N PRO A 49 18.15 -2.22 -2.56
CA PRO A 49 18.05 -3.50 -1.88
C PRO A 49 19.21 -3.71 -0.89
N PRO A 50 19.02 -4.62 0.10
CA PRO A 50 20.14 -5.02 0.95
C PRO A 50 21.21 -5.74 0.13
N GLU A 51 22.41 -5.84 0.70
CA GLU A 51 23.57 -6.43 -0.02
C GLU A 51 23.37 -7.90 -0.35
N SER A 52 22.61 -8.63 0.46
CA SER A 52 22.42 -10.06 0.24
C SER A 52 21.00 -10.47 0.56
N GLY A 53 20.61 -11.60 0.01
CA GLY A 53 19.26 -12.14 0.19
C GLY A 53 18.30 -11.63 -0.86
N ARG A 54 17.45 -12.53 -1.35
CA ARG A 54 16.47 -12.18 -2.38
C ARG A 54 15.12 -11.84 -1.79
N TRP A 55 14.72 -12.55 -0.75
CA TRP A 55 13.39 -12.39 -0.18
C TRP A 55 13.48 -11.66 1.15
N ILE A 56 12.80 -10.54 1.25
CA ILE A 56 12.85 -9.65 2.40
C ILE A 56 11.50 -9.68 3.08
N PRO A 57 11.38 -10.24 4.29
CA PRO A 57 10.11 -10.24 5.01
C PRO A 57 9.69 -8.81 5.32
N TYR A 58 8.39 -8.52 5.20
CA TYR A 58 7.86 -7.23 5.59
C TYR A 58 6.58 -7.40 6.39
N THR A 59 6.28 -6.39 7.18
CA THR A 59 4.99 -6.20 7.82
C THR A 59 4.62 -4.74 7.63
N VAL A 60 3.46 -4.48 7.05
CA VAL A 60 2.96 -3.11 6.92
C VAL A 60 1.60 -3.04 7.61
N LYS A 61 1.46 -2.05 8.50
CA LYS A 61 0.21 -1.81 9.23
C LYS A 61 -0.32 -0.43 8.86
N PHE A 62 -1.53 -0.40 8.34
CA PHE A 62 -2.24 0.85 8.06
C PHE A 62 -3.14 1.16 9.24
N ASN A 63 -3.04 2.40 9.75
CA ASN A 63 -3.72 2.84 10.97
C ASN A 63 -4.89 3.75 10.66
N SER A 64 -5.93 3.68 11.49
CA SER A 64 -7.13 4.51 11.33
C SER A 64 -7.69 4.39 9.92
N VAL A 65 -7.95 3.15 9.51
CA VAL A 65 -8.46 2.85 8.17
C VAL A 65 -9.94 3.24 8.11
N VAL A 66 -10.32 4.06 7.14
CA VAL A 66 -11.71 4.45 6.91
C VAL A 66 -12.25 3.86 5.62
N TYR A 67 -11.41 3.33 4.76
CA TYR A 67 -11.82 2.73 3.50
C TYR A 67 -10.80 1.70 3.06
N LEU A 68 -11.29 0.55 2.61
CA LEU A 68 -10.46 -0.51 2.08
C LEU A 68 -11.18 -1.15 0.90
N GLN A 69 -10.48 -1.24 -0.21
CA GLN A 69 -10.93 -2.00 -1.37
C GLN A 69 -9.82 -2.93 -1.79
N ILE A 70 -10.16 -4.20 -1.94
CA ILE A 70 -9.22 -5.21 -2.42
C ILE A 70 -9.76 -5.75 -3.72
N SER A 71 -8.95 -5.71 -4.76
CA SER A 71 -9.35 -6.28 -6.05
C SER A 71 -8.24 -7.16 -6.59
N GLU A 72 -8.62 -8.09 -7.44
CA GLU A 72 -7.65 -8.90 -8.14
C GLU A 72 -6.98 -8.05 -9.21
N LEU A 73 -5.66 -8.16 -9.33
CA LEU A 73 -4.88 -7.30 -10.21
C LEU A 73 -5.39 -7.33 -11.66
N ASP A 74 -5.74 -8.52 -12.15
CA ASP A 74 -6.18 -8.66 -13.53
C ASP A 74 -7.62 -8.17 -13.77
N LEU A 75 -8.35 -7.87 -12.71
CA LEU A 75 -9.73 -7.38 -12.79
C LEU A 75 -9.87 -5.93 -12.39
N ASP A 76 -8.76 -5.23 -12.12
CA ASP A 76 -8.82 -3.83 -11.73
C ASP A 76 -9.28 -2.97 -12.90
N ALA A 77 -10.44 -2.37 -12.74
CA ALA A 77 -11.03 -1.50 -13.76
C ALA A 77 -10.62 -0.04 -13.60
N ARG A 78 -9.86 0.30 -12.57
CA ARG A 78 -9.42 1.68 -12.37
C ARG A 78 -8.28 2.01 -13.30
N GLU A 79 -8.30 3.23 -13.81
CA GLU A 79 -7.24 3.74 -14.68
C GLU A 79 -6.17 4.49 -13.88
N LEU A 80 -5.93 4.10 -12.64
CA LEU A 80 -4.90 4.70 -11.84
C LEU A 80 -3.52 4.30 -12.40
N ALA A 81 -2.72 5.31 -12.73
CA ALA A 81 -1.38 5.07 -13.26
C ALA A 81 -0.43 4.77 -12.11
N HIS A 82 -0.21 3.49 -11.82
CA HIS A 82 0.73 3.08 -10.79
C HIS A 82 2.15 3.50 -11.16
N GLN A 83 2.85 4.14 -10.23
CA GLN A 83 4.25 4.53 -10.42
C GLN A 83 5.20 3.51 -9.81
N SER A 84 4.72 2.78 -8.81
CA SER A 84 5.45 1.70 -8.17
C SER A 84 4.45 0.71 -7.59
N SER A 85 4.92 -0.29 -6.86
CA SER A 85 4.02 -1.24 -6.21
C SER A 85 3.43 -0.69 -4.91
N PHE A 86 3.96 0.42 -4.40
CA PHE A 86 3.46 1.05 -3.19
C PHE A 86 3.51 2.57 -3.37
N ASP A 87 2.34 3.17 -3.57
CA ASP A 87 2.22 4.58 -3.91
C ASP A 87 1.30 5.32 -2.95
N THR A 88 1.53 6.63 -2.81
CA THR A 88 0.55 7.57 -2.26
C THR A 88 -0.15 8.25 -3.43
N VAL A 89 -1.46 8.43 -3.33
CA VAL A 89 -2.24 9.12 -4.34
C VAL A 89 -2.61 10.50 -3.79
N GLU A 90 -1.97 11.54 -4.31
CA GLU A 90 -2.25 12.92 -3.92
C GLU A 90 -3.40 13.47 -4.77
N ASP A 91 -4.18 14.39 -4.20
CA ASP A 91 -5.39 14.93 -4.83
C ASP A 91 -6.32 13.80 -5.29
N SER A 92 -6.50 12.82 -4.40
CA SER A 92 -7.22 11.59 -4.70
C SER A 92 -8.67 11.84 -5.04
N LEU A 93 -9.08 11.38 -6.21
CA LEU A 93 -10.49 11.45 -6.63
C LEU A 93 -11.37 10.56 -5.77
N LEU A 94 -10.82 9.43 -5.31
CA LEU A 94 -11.55 8.55 -4.40
C LEU A 94 -11.84 9.24 -3.08
N VAL A 95 -10.83 9.89 -2.49
CA VAL A 95 -11.02 10.63 -1.24
C VAL A 95 -12.05 11.74 -1.42
N ALA A 96 -11.94 12.50 -2.51
CA ALA A 96 -12.88 13.57 -2.81
C ALA A 96 -14.31 13.04 -2.94
N SER A 97 -14.47 11.91 -3.64
CA SER A 97 -15.78 11.28 -3.80
C SER A 97 -16.37 10.82 -2.47
N LEU A 98 -15.56 10.22 -1.61
CA LEU A 98 -16.03 9.75 -0.32
C LEU A 98 -16.39 10.90 0.61
N ARG A 99 -15.68 12.03 0.52
CA ARG A 99 -15.97 13.21 1.36
C ARG A 99 -17.33 13.79 1.08
N THR A 100 -17.85 13.67 -0.13
CA THR A 100 -19.20 14.17 -0.45
C THR A 100 -20.29 13.46 0.35
N ASN A 101 -20.03 12.23 0.81
CA ASN A 101 -20.98 11.44 1.60
C ASN A 101 -20.58 11.34 3.08
N ASP A 102 -19.55 12.05 3.48
CA ASP A 102 -19.00 11.97 4.84
C ASP A 102 -19.66 13.03 5.73
N HIS A 103 -20.90 12.76 6.10
CA HIS A 103 -21.69 13.72 6.91
C HIS A 103 -21.23 13.79 8.37
N GLU A 104 -20.47 12.81 8.84
CA GLU A 104 -20.00 12.76 10.23
C GLU A 104 -18.51 13.09 10.36
N ASN A 105 -17.89 13.54 9.27
CA ASN A 105 -16.48 13.93 9.25
C ASN A 105 -15.55 12.80 9.69
N LYS A 106 -15.80 11.60 9.18
CA LYS A 106 -14.95 10.45 9.46
C LYS A 106 -13.60 10.54 8.76
N ILE A 107 -13.54 11.24 7.63
CA ILE A 107 -12.30 11.43 6.87
C ILE A 107 -11.69 12.76 7.30
N SER A 108 -10.61 12.68 8.08
CA SER A 108 -9.89 13.85 8.54
C SER A 108 -8.86 14.31 7.50
N PRO A 109 -8.28 15.51 7.67
CA PRO A 109 -7.19 15.95 6.78
C PRO A 109 -5.96 15.04 6.84
N GLU A 110 -5.81 14.23 7.89
CA GLU A 110 -4.69 13.30 8.01
C GLU A 110 -4.84 12.09 7.10
N HIS A 111 -6.06 11.76 6.69
CA HIS A 111 -6.29 10.58 5.88
C HIS A 111 -5.72 10.75 4.48
N LYS A 112 -5.01 9.73 4.04
CA LYS A 112 -4.36 9.68 2.73
C LYS A 112 -4.78 8.43 2.00
N HIS A 113 -4.67 8.48 0.69
CA HIS A 113 -4.97 7.36 -0.17
C HIS A 113 -3.67 6.64 -0.52
N PHE A 114 -3.58 5.37 -0.14
CA PHE A 114 -2.44 4.52 -0.45
C PHE A 114 -2.87 3.44 -1.44
N SER A 115 -2.02 3.15 -2.40
CA SER A 115 -2.20 2.05 -3.34
C SER A 115 -1.07 1.06 -3.10
N PHE A 116 -1.42 -0.17 -2.76
CA PHE A 116 -0.46 -1.23 -2.43
C PHE A 116 -0.76 -2.42 -3.32
N CYS A 117 0.16 -2.72 -4.24
CA CYS A 117 -0.03 -3.76 -5.25
C CYS A 117 0.85 -4.95 -4.95
N THR A 118 0.24 -6.10 -4.76
CA THR A 118 0.97 -7.35 -4.60
C THR A 118 0.96 -8.12 -5.92
N TYR A 119 1.52 -9.32 -5.93
CA TYR A 119 1.60 -10.13 -7.15
C TYR A 119 0.25 -10.29 -7.84
N ASP A 120 -0.82 -10.48 -7.07
CA ASP A 120 -2.14 -10.74 -7.63
C ASP A 120 -3.27 -9.89 -7.09
N ARG A 121 -2.99 -8.90 -6.21
CA ARG A 121 -4.03 -8.06 -5.62
C ARG A 121 -3.63 -6.59 -5.59
N ILE A 122 -4.65 -5.73 -5.66
CA ILE A 122 -4.49 -4.29 -5.48
C ILE A 122 -5.29 -3.88 -4.26
N PHE A 123 -4.63 -3.19 -3.34
CA PHE A 123 -5.27 -2.62 -2.15
C PHE A 123 -5.36 -1.12 -2.33
N GLU A 124 -6.58 -0.58 -2.26
CA GLU A 124 -6.80 0.85 -2.17
C GLU A 124 -7.22 1.13 -0.73
N ILE A 125 -6.39 1.88 -0.01
CA ILE A 125 -6.57 2.07 1.43
C ILE A 125 -6.56 3.55 1.74
N ILE A 126 -7.59 4.02 2.46
CA ILE A 126 -7.60 5.38 2.98
C ILE A 126 -7.42 5.25 4.49
N SER A 127 -6.29 5.74 4.98
CA SER A 127 -5.91 5.65 6.38
C SER A 127 -5.10 6.86 6.80
N ALA A 128 -4.92 7.03 8.11
CA ALA A 128 -4.13 8.14 8.63
C ALA A 128 -2.64 7.97 8.36
N GLY A 129 -2.18 6.74 8.17
CA GLY A 129 -0.78 6.47 7.91
C GLY A 129 -0.48 4.99 7.98
N PHE A 130 0.79 4.66 7.89
CA PHE A 130 1.23 3.27 7.94
C PHE A 130 2.56 3.16 8.67
N ASN A 131 2.85 1.95 9.16
CA ASN A 131 4.15 1.57 9.68
C ASN A 131 4.63 0.37 8.88
N LEU A 132 5.81 0.48 8.29
CA LEU A 132 6.42 -0.60 7.53
C LEU A 132 7.65 -1.10 8.26
N GLU A 133 7.68 -2.38 8.56
CA GLU A 133 8.83 -3.04 9.18
C GLU A 133 9.42 -4.01 8.17
N ILE A 134 10.74 -3.92 8.01
CA ILE A 134 11.50 -4.79 7.11
C ILE A 134 12.31 -5.75 7.97
N GLY A 135 12.13 -7.04 7.73
CA GLY A 135 12.89 -8.06 8.44
C GLY A 135 14.22 -8.36 7.77
N GLN A 136 14.93 -9.34 8.32
CA GLN A 136 16.20 -9.78 7.76
C GLN A 136 15.96 -10.52 6.45
N PRO A 137 16.72 -10.21 5.39
CA PRO A 137 16.59 -10.95 4.14
C PRO A 137 16.92 -12.42 4.34
N ARG A 138 16.14 -13.26 3.69
CA ARG A 138 16.41 -14.69 3.72
C ARG A 138 17.46 -15.07 2.67
N PRO A 139 18.35 -16.03 2.96
CA PRO A 139 19.32 -16.48 1.96
C PRO A 139 18.61 -17.01 0.70
N VAL A 140 19.26 -16.85 -0.41
CA VAL A 140 18.79 -17.39 -1.69
C VAL A 140 18.91 -18.92 -1.71
#